data_8772491caecfb3a674c395d8cecc4eb1
#
_entry.id   8772491caecfb3a674c395d8cecc4eb1
#
_cell.length_a   1.000
_cell.length_b   1.000
_cell.length_c   1.000
_cell.angle_alpha   90.00
_cell.angle_beta   90.00
_cell.angle_gamma   90.00
#
_symmetry.space_group_name_H-M   'P 1'
#
loop_
_entity.id
_entity.type
_entity.pdbx_description
1 polymer ?
#
loop_
_entity_poly.entity_id
_entity_poly.type
_entity_poly.pdbx_seq_one_letter_code
_entity_poly.pdbx_strand_id
1 'polypeptide(L)'
;MIKWIYKPSGNCPVQAEGYFLRHYFYFRARWESATIEFSKTEGGPEVAYYVLAKTEPFMAGWLPSWKCRLLIWKGCFKFIIKRR
;
A
#
# COMPACT_ATOMS: atom_id res chain seq x y z
N MET A 1 -9.00 -2.88 11.02
CA MET A 1 -8.75 -1.45 11.13
C MET A 1 -7.28 -1.15 10.92
N ILE A 2 -6.98 -0.09 10.19
CA ILE A 2 -5.59 0.28 9.89
C ILE A 2 -5.02 1.13 11.02
N LYS A 3 -3.82 0.78 11.45
CA LYS A 3 -3.08 1.58 12.43
C LYS A 3 -1.92 2.23 11.69
N TRP A 4 -2.01 3.52 11.45
CA TRP A 4 -1.05 4.25 10.63
C TRP A 4 0.25 4.52 11.37
N ILE A 5 1.39 4.26 10.72
CA ILE A 5 2.68 4.83 11.10
C ILE A 5 2.78 6.19 10.45
N TYR A 6 2.55 6.26 9.13
CA TYR A 6 2.23 7.53 8.49
C TYR A 6 1.26 7.30 7.33
N LYS A 7 0.37 8.29 7.16
CA LYS A 7 -0.68 8.26 6.15
C LYS A 7 -0.09 8.57 4.77
N PRO A 8 -0.83 8.25 3.68
CA PRO A 8 -0.33 8.54 2.34
C PRO A 8 0.11 9.98 2.19
N SER A 9 1.35 10.18 1.78
CA SER A 9 1.94 11.50 1.62
C SER A 9 3.09 11.46 0.62
N GLY A 10 3.52 12.63 0.22
CA GLY A 10 4.59 12.77 -0.75
C GLY A 10 4.10 12.72 -2.18
N ASN A 11 5.01 12.98 -3.10
CA ASN A 11 4.78 12.87 -4.54
C ASN A 11 6.02 12.24 -5.14
N CYS A 12 5.79 11.32 -6.08
CA CYS A 12 6.86 10.65 -6.81
C CYS A 12 8.00 10.12 -5.90
N PRO A 13 7.73 9.24 -4.95
CA PRO A 13 6.52 8.45 -4.78
C PRO A 13 5.56 8.99 -3.71
N VAL A 14 4.31 8.54 -3.75
CA VAL A 14 3.41 8.62 -2.61
C VAL A 14 3.67 7.36 -1.77
N GLN A 15 3.86 7.53 -0.48
CA GLN A 15 4.18 6.43 0.43
C GLN A 15 3.28 6.44 1.65
N ALA A 16 3.03 5.25 2.20
CA ALA A 16 2.32 5.11 3.46
C ALA A 16 2.78 3.84 4.16
N GLU A 17 2.74 3.82 5.47
CA GLU A 17 3.10 2.67 6.28
C GLU A 17 2.14 2.53 7.45
N GLY A 18 1.96 1.30 7.90
CA GLY A 18 1.12 1.05 9.06
C GLY A 18 1.00 -0.43 9.36
N TYR A 19 0.01 -0.76 10.18
CA TYR A 19 -0.30 -2.14 10.55
C TYR A 19 -1.76 -2.43 10.24
N PHE A 20 -2.00 -3.64 9.75
CA PHE A 20 -3.33 -4.15 9.50
C PHE A 20 -3.36 -5.61 9.93
N LEU A 21 -4.25 -5.97 10.85
CA LEU A 21 -4.35 -7.32 11.41
C LEU A 21 -2.99 -7.84 11.89
N ARG A 22 -2.27 -6.99 12.62
CA ARG A 22 -0.96 -7.31 13.20
C ARG A 22 0.14 -7.55 12.17
N HIS A 23 -0.10 -7.18 10.91
CA HIS A 23 0.92 -7.23 9.87
C HIS A 23 1.33 -5.82 9.49
N TYR A 24 2.62 -5.61 9.34
CA TYR A 24 3.15 -4.36 8.82
C TYR A 24 2.84 -4.29 7.33
N PHE A 25 2.43 -3.10 6.85
CA PHE A 25 2.28 -2.90 5.41
C PHE A 25 3.07 -1.68 4.97
N TYR A 26 3.54 -1.74 3.73
CA TYR A 26 4.17 -0.62 3.06
C TYR A 26 3.49 -0.41 1.72
N PHE A 27 2.94 0.78 1.52
CA PHE A 27 2.27 1.18 0.29
C PHE A 27 3.16 2.16 -0.46
N ARG A 28 3.25 1.98 -1.76
CA ARG A 28 4.05 2.86 -2.61
C ARG A 28 3.37 3.04 -3.95
N ALA A 29 3.19 4.31 -4.36
CA ALA A 29 2.70 4.65 -5.69
C ALA A 29 3.83 5.38 -6.41
N ARG A 30 4.36 4.76 -7.43
CA ARG A 30 5.54 5.25 -8.14
C ARG A 30 5.51 4.76 -9.58
N TRP A 31 6.08 5.57 -10.49
CA TRP A 31 6.14 5.26 -11.92
C TRP A 31 4.73 5.09 -12.49
N GLU A 32 4.37 3.89 -12.84
CA GLU A 32 3.07 3.58 -13.44
C GLU A 32 2.22 2.65 -12.58
N SER A 33 2.62 2.39 -11.33
CA SER A 33 1.90 1.44 -10.49
C SER A 33 1.83 1.87 -9.04
N ALA A 34 0.78 1.40 -8.38
CA ALA A 34 0.61 1.51 -6.94
C ALA A 34 0.62 0.10 -6.38
N THR A 35 1.46 -0.15 -5.39
CA THR A 35 1.66 -1.48 -4.82
C THR A 35 1.58 -1.44 -3.31
N ILE A 36 1.25 -2.57 -2.70
CA ILE A 36 1.28 -2.73 -1.26
C ILE A 36 1.90 -4.07 -0.94
N GLU A 37 2.73 -4.09 0.09
CA GLU A 37 3.31 -5.33 0.59
C GLU A 37 3.04 -5.46 2.08
N PHE A 38 2.86 -6.70 2.53
CA PHE A 38 2.61 -7.03 3.91
C PHE A 38 3.73 -7.92 4.44
N SER A 39 4.11 -7.70 5.69
CA SER A 39 5.09 -8.54 6.38
C SER A 39 4.68 -8.65 7.84
N LYS A 40 5.26 -9.61 8.56
CA LYS A 40 4.94 -9.75 9.99
C LYS A 40 5.49 -8.61 10.81
N THR A 41 6.66 -8.12 10.43
CA THR A 41 7.32 -7.03 11.12
C THR A 41 7.89 -6.05 10.11
N GLU A 42 8.11 -4.81 10.54
CA GLU A 42 8.76 -3.81 9.72
C GLU A 42 10.15 -4.29 9.32
N GLY A 43 10.44 -4.28 8.01
CA GLY A 43 11.71 -4.77 7.50
C GLY A 43 11.83 -6.28 7.43
N GLY A 44 10.80 -7.02 7.83
CA GLY A 44 10.81 -8.48 7.77
C GLY A 44 10.50 -9.01 6.37
N PRO A 45 10.54 -10.35 6.21
CA PRO A 45 10.22 -10.95 4.92
C PRO A 45 8.79 -10.66 4.49
N GLU A 46 8.61 -10.36 3.21
CA GLU A 46 7.30 -10.13 2.63
C GLU A 46 6.46 -11.41 2.69
N VAL A 47 5.21 -11.28 3.15
CA VAL A 47 4.26 -12.39 3.17
C VAL A 47 3.17 -12.24 2.11
N ALA A 48 2.97 -11.04 1.59
CA ALA A 48 2.02 -10.79 0.51
C ALA A 48 2.42 -9.51 -0.22
N TYR A 49 2.14 -9.47 -1.51
CA TYR A 49 2.44 -8.34 -2.37
C TYR A 49 1.35 -8.21 -3.42
N TYR A 50 0.81 -7.01 -3.57
CA TYR A 50 -0.26 -6.77 -4.54
C TYR A 50 0.02 -5.52 -5.35
N VAL A 51 -0.22 -5.60 -6.66
CA VAL A 51 -0.29 -4.43 -7.52
C VAL A 51 -1.73 -3.97 -7.50
N LEU A 52 -1.97 -2.78 -6.96
CA LEU A 52 -3.33 -2.28 -6.72
C LEU A 52 -3.89 -1.47 -7.88
N ALA A 53 -3.03 -0.80 -8.62
CA ALA A 53 -3.44 0.03 -9.75
C ALA A 53 -2.25 0.24 -10.68
N LYS A 54 -2.57 0.46 -11.95
CA LYS A 54 -1.58 0.90 -12.94
C LYS A 54 -2.09 2.19 -13.57
N THR A 55 -1.16 3.08 -13.87
CA THR A 55 -1.48 4.37 -14.49
C THR A 55 -0.63 4.53 -15.75
N GLU A 56 -0.76 5.65 -16.43
CA GLU A 56 0.18 6.02 -17.46
C GLU A 56 1.57 6.18 -16.85
N PRO A 57 2.66 6.01 -17.64
CA PRO A 57 4.01 6.15 -17.13
C PRO A 57 4.20 7.43 -16.31
N PHE A 58 4.87 7.28 -15.16
CA PHE A 58 5.21 8.37 -14.23
C PHE A 58 4.04 9.03 -13.51
N MET A 59 2.81 8.52 -13.68
CA MET A 59 1.64 9.17 -13.08
C MET A 59 1.25 8.64 -11.70
N ALA A 60 1.66 7.42 -11.33
CA ALA A 60 1.27 6.85 -10.05
C ALA A 60 1.78 7.66 -8.85
N GLY A 61 2.96 8.26 -8.96
CA GLY A 61 3.51 9.09 -7.89
C GLY A 61 2.75 10.38 -7.64
N TRP A 62 1.76 10.72 -8.48
CA TRP A 62 0.95 11.91 -8.35
C TRP A 62 -0.47 11.62 -7.91
N LEU A 63 -0.77 10.38 -7.50
CA LEU A 63 -2.10 10.02 -7.03
C LEU A 63 -2.46 10.82 -5.78
N PRO A 64 -3.69 11.33 -5.69
CA PRO A 64 -4.11 12.06 -4.49
C PRO A 64 -4.21 11.14 -3.29
N SER A 65 -4.02 11.71 -2.11
CA SER A 65 -4.00 10.98 -0.86
C SER A 65 -5.27 10.15 -0.63
N TRP A 66 -6.46 10.72 -0.93
CA TRP A 66 -7.72 9.98 -0.75
C TRP A 66 -7.80 8.74 -1.63
N LYS A 67 -7.27 8.81 -2.84
CA LYS A 67 -7.27 7.68 -3.76
C LYS A 67 -6.29 6.61 -3.28
N CYS A 68 -5.15 7.03 -2.75
CA CYS A 68 -4.19 6.10 -2.16
C CYS A 68 -4.78 5.36 -0.97
N ARG A 69 -5.57 6.03 -0.13
CA ARG A 69 -6.25 5.38 0.99
C ARG A 69 -7.23 4.32 0.50
N LEU A 70 -7.98 4.59 -0.55
CA LEU A 70 -8.88 3.60 -1.13
C LEU A 70 -8.11 2.39 -1.66
N LEU A 71 -6.97 2.62 -2.31
CA LEU A 71 -6.14 1.55 -2.82
C LEU A 71 -5.56 0.70 -1.68
N ILE A 72 -5.15 1.33 -0.59
CA ILE A 72 -4.65 0.62 0.59
C ILE A 72 -5.75 -0.27 1.17
N TRP A 73 -6.98 0.23 1.29
CA TRP A 73 -8.10 -0.58 1.75
C TRP A 73 -8.38 -1.74 0.80
N LYS A 74 -8.27 -1.52 -0.49
CA LYS A 74 -8.40 -2.59 -1.48
C LYS A 74 -7.34 -3.68 -1.25
N GLY A 75 -6.11 -3.28 -0.98
CA GLY A 75 -5.03 -4.22 -0.67
C GLY A 75 -5.29 -4.99 0.61
N CYS A 76 -5.75 -4.31 1.65
CA CYS A 76 -6.12 -4.95 2.91
C CYS A 76 -7.24 -5.97 2.71
N PHE A 77 -8.22 -5.65 1.90
CA PHE A 77 -9.31 -6.56 1.59
C PHE A 77 -8.82 -7.81 0.87
N LYS A 78 -7.94 -7.64 -0.11
CA LYS A 78 -7.32 -8.78 -0.81
C LYS A 78 -6.52 -9.65 0.15
N PHE A 79 -5.82 -9.03 1.08
CA PHE A 79 -5.03 -9.74 2.07
C PHE A 79 -5.91 -10.63 2.94
N ILE A 80 -7.04 -10.11 3.42
CA ILE A 80 -8.00 -10.89 4.21
C ILE A 80 -8.50 -12.09 3.41
N ILE A 81 -8.94 -11.87 2.19
CA ILE A 81 -9.50 -12.93 1.36
C ILE A 81 -8.49 -14.03 1.09
N LYS A 82 -7.26 -13.66 0.75
CA LYS A 82 -6.24 -14.63 0.38
C LYS A 82 -5.64 -15.39 1.55
N ARG A 83 -5.88 -14.93 2.77
CA ARG A 83 -5.41 -15.64 3.97
C ARG A 83 -6.31 -16.79 4.38
N ARG A 84 -7.49 -16.88 3.84
CA ARG A 84 -8.44 -17.94 4.17
C ARG A 84 -8.07 -19.26 3.53
#